data_fe922cb890bf0d86bce405431dce47d5
#
_entry.id   fe922cb890bf0d86bce405431dce47d5
#
_cell.length_a   1.000
_cell.length_b   1.000
_cell.length_c   1.000
_cell.angle_alpha   90.00
_cell.angle_beta   90.00
_cell.angle_gamma   90.00
#
_symmetry.space_group_name_H-M   'P 1'
#
loop_
_entity.id
_entity.type
_entity.pdbx_description
1 polymer ?
#
loop_
_entity_poly.entity_id
_entity_poly.type
_entity_poly.pdbx_seq_one_letter_code
_entity_poly.pdbx_strand_id
1 'polypeptide(L)'
;AHPAFCTESTFVLEERGAVCGFAAGCTGDSLAQGAVRGYVSCVLLDETCDTSENTALLLGAIEDSFRAKGKSIAAVTFFNPLRLPWIIPGTPGHQHNNMPGIPKDIPLYERMLSLGYREAATEMAMYLDLAAFAYPAAMEERAAKMAAQGYTVDWYKEDVHRGVDEMVASLDN
;
A
#
# COMPACT_ATOMS: atom_id res chain seq x y z
N ALA A 1 18.99 6.22 0.29
CA ALA A 1 17.97 5.31 0.84
C ALA A 1 16.80 6.12 1.40
N HIS A 2 15.59 5.59 1.38
CA HIS A 2 14.44 6.25 2.00
C HIS A 2 14.64 6.30 3.52
N PRO A 3 14.28 7.41 4.23
CA PRO A 3 14.49 7.53 5.68
C PRO A 3 13.86 6.42 6.51
N ALA A 4 12.75 5.83 6.03
CA ALA A 4 12.08 4.72 6.70
C ALA A 4 12.69 3.35 6.38
N PHE A 5 13.66 3.25 5.46
CA PHE A 5 14.35 1.99 5.17
C PHE A 5 15.25 1.60 6.34
N CYS A 6 15.06 0.38 6.82
CA CYS A 6 15.75 -0.16 7.97
C CYS A 6 16.41 -1.48 7.62
N THR A 7 17.74 -1.50 7.51
CA THR A 7 18.50 -2.72 7.24
C THR A 7 18.30 -3.79 8.31
N GLU A 8 18.08 -3.38 9.56
CA GLU A 8 17.83 -4.28 10.70
C GLU A 8 16.46 -4.98 10.66
N SER A 9 15.57 -4.53 9.77
CA SER A 9 14.27 -5.16 9.51
C SER A 9 14.17 -5.65 8.08
N THR A 10 15.32 -5.97 7.46
CA THR A 10 15.40 -6.48 6.09
C THR A 10 16.13 -7.82 6.12
N PHE A 11 15.48 -8.84 5.59
CA PHE A 11 15.94 -10.22 5.69
C PHE A 11 15.93 -10.88 4.31
N VAL A 12 16.86 -11.81 4.12
CA VAL A 12 16.89 -12.71 2.98
C VAL A 12 16.72 -14.14 3.47
N LEU A 13 16.05 -14.94 2.67
CA LEU A 13 16.00 -16.38 2.83
C LEU A 13 17.03 -17.00 1.86
N GLU A 14 17.91 -17.80 2.39
CA GLU A 14 18.90 -18.53 1.61
C GLU A 14 18.67 -20.04 1.74
N GLU A 15 18.63 -20.71 0.62
CA GLU A 15 18.60 -22.17 0.55
C GLU A 15 19.75 -22.66 -0.32
N ARG A 16 20.58 -23.56 0.24
CA ARG A 16 21.73 -24.19 -0.47
C ARG A 16 22.70 -23.18 -1.09
N GLY A 17 22.89 -22.02 -0.44
CA GLY A 17 23.81 -20.98 -0.89
C GLY A 17 23.22 -20.03 -1.95
N ALA A 18 21.93 -20.12 -2.24
CA ALA A 18 21.21 -19.21 -3.14
C ALA A 18 20.13 -18.45 -2.38
N VAL A 19 20.05 -17.14 -2.60
CA VAL A 19 18.95 -16.32 -2.07
C VAL A 19 17.67 -16.65 -2.84
N CYS A 20 16.65 -17.07 -2.15
CA CYS A 20 15.36 -17.46 -2.72
C CYS A 20 14.17 -16.74 -2.07
N GLY A 21 14.41 -15.86 -1.09
CA GLY A 21 13.36 -15.04 -0.48
C GLY A 21 13.91 -13.74 0.06
N PHE A 22 13.02 -12.76 0.16
CA PHE A 22 13.31 -11.44 0.68
C PHE A 22 12.12 -10.89 1.43
N ALA A 23 12.36 -10.29 2.57
CA ALA A 23 11.33 -9.56 3.29
C ALA A 23 11.90 -8.28 3.90
N ALA A 24 11.12 -7.22 3.88
CA ALA A 24 11.51 -5.96 4.45
C ALA A 24 10.38 -5.36 5.29
N GLY A 25 10.77 -4.75 6.39
CA GLY A 25 9.91 -3.98 7.24
C GLY A 25 10.49 -2.59 7.50
N CYS A 26 9.66 -1.70 8.00
CA CYS A 26 10.10 -0.39 8.45
C CYS A 26 9.42 0.02 9.75
N THR A 27 10.09 0.85 10.50
CA THR A 27 9.59 1.46 11.73
C THR A 27 9.99 2.94 11.74
N GLY A 28 9.21 3.78 12.37
CA GLY A 28 9.52 5.20 12.52
C GLY A 28 8.39 5.93 13.22
N ASP A 29 8.72 6.83 14.14
CA ASP A 29 7.72 7.57 14.91
C ASP A 29 6.94 8.59 14.05
N SER A 30 7.49 8.95 12.89
CA SER A 30 6.82 9.79 11.89
C SER A 30 5.79 9.03 11.03
N LEU A 31 5.77 7.70 11.13
CA LEU A 31 4.78 6.88 10.43
C LEU A 31 3.46 6.88 11.20
N ALA A 32 2.34 6.67 10.50
CA ALA A 32 1.04 6.56 11.12
C ALA A 32 1.05 5.49 12.23
N GLN A 33 0.70 5.86 13.44
CA GLN A 33 0.81 5.00 14.64
C GLN A 33 2.20 4.37 14.86
N GLY A 34 3.25 5.03 14.38
CA GLY A 34 4.61 4.53 14.40
C GLY A 34 5.17 4.23 15.79
N ALA A 35 4.61 4.83 16.85
CA ALA A 35 4.95 4.49 18.23
C ALA A 35 4.74 3.02 18.56
N VAL A 36 3.66 2.41 18.04
CA VAL A 36 3.26 1.02 18.34
C VAL A 36 3.34 0.07 17.16
N ARG A 37 3.42 0.60 15.91
CA ARG A 37 3.40 -0.21 14.69
C ARG A 37 4.76 -0.33 14.03
N GLY A 38 5.08 -1.53 13.58
CA GLY A 38 6.03 -1.80 12.51
C GLY A 38 5.28 -2.18 11.24
N TYR A 39 5.79 -1.80 10.09
CA TYR A 39 5.15 -2.01 8.80
C TYR A 39 5.93 -3.02 7.98
N VAL A 40 5.27 -4.10 7.59
CA VAL A 40 5.79 -5.07 6.61
C VAL A 40 5.67 -4.41 5.23
N SER A 41 6.79 -4.11 4.63
CA SER A 41 6.86 -3.41 3.35
C SER A 41 6.73 -4.36 2.16
N CYS A 42 7.35 -5.52 2.24
CA CYS A 42 7.21 -6.57 1.25
C CYS A 42 7.63 -7.93 1.81
N VAL A 43 7.08 -8.98 1.22
CA VAL A 43 7.52 -10.37 1.38
C VAL A 43 7.51 -10.99 -0.02
N LEU A 44 8.65 -11.46 -0.48
CA LEU A 44 8.85 -12.04 -1.79
C LEU A 44 9.53 -13.39 -1.63
N LEU A 45 9.02 -14.39 -2.30
CA LEU A 45 9.59 -15.73 -2.35
C LEU A 45 9.69 -16.18 -3.82
N ASP A 46 10.79 -16.80 -4.17
CA ASP A 46 10.92 -17.50 -5.43
C ASP A 46 9.96 -18.69 -5.47
N GLU A 47 9.41 -19.04 -6.63
CA GLU A 47 8.46 -20.14 -6.79
C GLU A 47 8.95 -21.46 -6.20
N THR A 48 10.26 -21.70 -6.22
CA THR A 48 10.88 -22.92 -5.68
C THR A 48 10.89 -22.98 -4.16
N CYS A 49 10.80 -21.82 -3.51
CA CYS A 49 10.84 -21.65 -2.04
C CYS A 49 9.54 -21.12 -1.47
N ASP A 50 8.50 -20.97 -2.28
CA ASP A 50 7.21 -20.36 -1.88
C ASP A 50 6.38 -21.35 -1.05
N THR A 51 6.79 -21.56 0.22
CA THR A 51 6.15 -22.44 1.18
C THR A 51 5.63 -21.67 2.39
N SER A 52 4.73 -22.30 3.15
CA SER A 52 4.21 -21.73 4.40
C SER A 52 5.29 -21.56 5.45
N GLU A 53 6.21 -22.52 5.54
CA GLU A 53 7.34 -22.50 6.45
C GLU A 53 8.28 -21.33 6.16
N ASN A 54 8.62 -21.11 4.90
CA ASN A 54 9.48 -20.02 4.49
C ASN A 54 8.82 -18.65 4.66
N THR A 55 7.52 -18.57 4.40
CA THR A 55 6.73 -17.38 4.71
C THR A 55 6.77 -17.07 6.21
N ALA A 56 6.57 -18.09 7.06
CA ALA A 56 6.61 -17.93 8.50
C ALA A 56 7.99 -17.50 9.03
N LEU A 57 9.07 -18.05 8.46
CA LEU A 57 10.44 -17.66 8.82
C LEU A 57 10.69 -16.17 8.52
N LEU A 58 10.34 -15.70 7.32
CA LEU A 58 10.56 -14.31 6.94
C LEU A 58 9.71 -13.34 7.75
N LEU A 59 8.42 -13.63 7.93
CA LEU A 59 7.53 -12.80 8.75
C LEU A 59 7.94 -12.82 10.22
N GLY A 60 8.32 -13.97 10.75
CA GLY A 60 8.82 -14.08 12.13
C GLY A 60 10.06 -13.23 12.38
N ALA A 61 11.03 -13.22 11.45
CA ALA A 61 12.22 -12.39 11.53
C ALA A 61 11.87 -10.89 11.55
N ILE A 62 10.93 -10.44 10.71
CA ILE A 62 10.45 -9.05 10.71
C ILE A 62 9.77 -8.72 12.04
N GLU A 63 8.88 -9.59 12.52
CA GLU A 63 8.15 -9.39 13.77
C GLU A 63 9.09 -9.32 14.98
N ASP A 64 10.10 -10.17 15.02
CA ASP A 64 11.12 -10.14 16.07
C ASP A 64 11.91 -8.84 16.04
N SER A 65 12.27 -8.34 14.85
CA SER A 65 12.87 -7.03 14.68
C SER A 65 11.96 -5.91 15.20
N PHE A 66 10.67 -5.98 14.95
CA PHE A 66 9.69 -5.00 15.45
C PHE A 66 9.57 -5.08 16.97
N ARG A 67 9.48 -6.29 17.56
CA ARG A 67 9.45 -6.49 19.02
C ARG A 67 10.70 -5.92 19.69
N ALA A 68 11.88 -6.14 19.10
CA ALA A 68 13.14 -5.57 19.60
C ALA A 68 13.14 -4.03 19.60
N LYS A 69 12.35 -3.40 18.74
CA LYS A 69 12.14 -1.95 18.68
C LYS A 69 10.93 -1.45 19.47
N GLY A 70 10.34 -2.32 20.32
CA GLY A 70 9.20 -1.97 21.18
C GLY A 70 7.87 -1.84 20.43
N LYS A 71 7.77 -2.33 19.20
CA LYS A 71 6.51 -2.32 18.47
C LYS A 71 5.67 -3.52 18.86
N SER A 72 4.37 -3.31 19.02
CA SER A 72 3.41 -4.35 19.44
C SER A 72 2.48 -4.81 18.32
N ILE A 73 2.52 -4.15 17.17
CA ILE A 73 1.68 -4.44 16.02
C ILE A 73 2.57 -4.53 14.78
N ALA A 74 2.46 -5.63 14.04
CA ALA A 74 2.95 -5.75 12.68
C ALA A 74 1.78 -5.49 11.72
N ALA A 75 1.93 -4.54 10.81
CA ALA A 75 0.90 -4.16 9.85
C ALA A 75 1.44 -4.22 8.42
N VAL A 76 0.66 -4.78 7.52
CA VAL A 76 0.84 -4.56 6.09
C VAL A 76 -0.04 -3.38 5.71
N THR A 77 0.54 -2.35 5.14
CA THR A 77 -0.22 -1.14 4.82
C THR A 77 -0.26 -0.88 3.32
N PHE A 78 -1.40 -0.38 2.88
CA PHE A 78 -1.61 0.13 1.53
C PHE A 78 -0.65 1.30 1.21
N PHE A 79 -0.42 2.19 2.16
CA PHE A 79 0.56 3.26 2.02
C PHE A 79 1.94 2.77 2.44
N ASN A 80 2.64 2.18 1.49
CA ASN A 80 4.04 1.84 1.70
C ASN A 80 4.87 3.12 1.72
N PRO A 81 5.67 3.37 2.78
CA PRO A 81 6.59 4.51 2.81
C PRO A 81 7.66 4.45 1.70
N LEU A 82 7.90 3.28 1.15
CA LEU A 82 8.75 3.09 -0.01
C LEU A 82 7.89 3.27 -1.27
N ARG A 83 7.85 4.44 -1.84
CA ARG A 83 7.17 4.69 -3.12
C ARG A 83 7.82 3.86 -4.24
N LEU A 84 7.38 2.64 -4.38
CA LEU A 84 7.79 1.74 -5.45
C LEU A 84 6.74 1.78 -6.56
N PRO A 85 7.15 1.91 -7.83
CA PRO A 85 6.21 1.72 -8.93
C PRO A 85 5.75 0.26 -8.96
N TRP A 86 4.45 0.06 -9.07
CA TRP A 86 3.85 -1.27 -9.14
C TRP A 86 3.19 -1.46 -10.49
N ILE A 87 3.41 -2.62 -11.07
CA ILE A 87 2.74 -3.06 -12.29
C ILE A 87 1.83 -4.22 -11.90
N ILE A 88 0.53 -4.08 -12.17
CA ILE A 88 -0.40 -5.19 -12.00
C ILE A 88 -0.38 -6.00 -13.30
N PRO A 89 -0.07 -7.31 -13.24
CA PRO A 89 -0.10 -8.17 -14.42
C PRO A 89 -1.50 -8.12 -15.09
N GLY A 90 -1.52 -8.05 -16.41
CA GLY A 90 -2.76 -7.94 -17.18
C GLY A 90 -3.30 -6.52 -17.37
N THR A 91 -2.67 -5.50 -16.80
CA THR A 91 -2.99 -4.09 -16.99
C THR A 91 -1.81 -3.34 -17.63
N PRO A 92 -1.56 -3.50 -18.94
CA PRO A 92 -0.39 -2.92 -19.59
C PRO A 92 -0.36 -1.40 -19.46
N GLY A 93 0.82 -0.88 -19.14
CA GLY A 93 1.04 0.56 -19.02
C GLY A 93 0.46 1.21 -17.76
N HIS A 94 -0.11 0.43 -16.84
CA HIS A 94 -0.64 0.94 -15.61
C HIS A 94 0.36 0.79 -14.47
N GLN A 95 0.74 1.91 -13.84
CA GLN A 95 1.57 1.94 -12.65
C GLN A 95 0.75 2.48 -11.48
N HIS A 96 0.77 1.78 -10.37
CA HIS A 96 0.21 2.27 -9.13
C HIS A 96 1.31 2.94 -8.29
N ASN A 97 1.02 4.12 -7.79
CA ASN A 97 1.92 4.82 -6.87
C ASN A 97 1.93 4.18 -5.48
N ASN A 98 0.88 3.46 -5.16
CA ASN A 98 0.72 2.82 -3.87
C ASN A 98 0.79 1.30 -4.06
N MET A 99 1.57 0.67 -3.20
CA MET A 99 1.55 -0.78 -3.10
C MET A 99 0.15 -1.20 -2.66
N PRO A 100 -0.58 -1.99 -3.45
CA PRO A 100 -1.76 -2.65 -2.91
C PRO A 100 -1.31 -3.50 -1.73
N GLY A 101 -2.15 -3.68 -0.73
CA GLY A 101 -1.89 -4.64 0.34
C GLY A 101 -1.56 -6.04 -0.21
N ILE A 102 -2.00 -7.07 0.43
CA ILE A 102 -1.83 -8.43 -0.09
C ILE A 102 -3.01 -8.75 -1.02
N PRO A 103 -2.78 -9.10 -2.30
CA PRO A 103 -3.85 -9.59 -3.17
C PRO A 103 -4.49 -10.85 -2.58
N LYS A 104 -5.83 -10.90 -2.61
CA LYS A 104 -6.57 -12.02 -1.99
C LYS A 104 -6.48 -13.34 -2.75
N ASP A 105 -6.05 -13.28 -3.99
CA ASP A 105 -5.94 -14.42 -4.92
C ASP A 105 -4.54 -15.06 -4.95
N ILE A 106 -3.61 -14.61 -4.10
CA ILE A 106 -2.27 -15.20 -4.02
C ILE A 106 -2.10 -16.03 -2.73
N PRO A 107 -1.25 -17.07 -2.76
CA PRO A 107 -1.03 -17.95 -1.59
C PRO A 107 -0.56 -17.22 -0.31
N LEU A 108 0.17 -16.12 -0.45
CA LEU A 108 0.65 -15.33 0.68
C LEU A 108 -0.50 -14.82 1.56
N TYR A 109 -1.65 -14.44 0.98
CA TYR A 109 -2.80 -13.97 1.73
C TYR A 109 -3.30 -15.02 2.74
N GLU A 110 -3.59 -16.24 2.28
CA GLU A 110 -4.06 -17.33 3.13
C GLU A 110 -3.01 -17.74 4.18
N ARG A 111 -1.74 -17.72 3.82
CA ARG A 111 -0.65 -18.01 4.76
C ARG A 111 -0.58 -16.98 5.88
N MET A 112 -0.71 -15.69 5.55
CA MET A 112 -0.72 -14.64 6.57
C MET A 112 -1.92 -14.78 7.53
N LEU A 113 -3.10 -15.11 7.02
CA LEU A 113 -4.24 -15.39 7.87
C LEU A 113 -3.98 -16.58 8.81
N SER A 114 -3.37 -17.65 8.30
CA SER A 114 -3.00 -18.84 9.10
C SER A 114 -1.96 -18.54 10.19
N LEU A 115 -1.12 -17.52 9.96
CA LEU A 115 -0.12 -17.03 10.93
C LEU A 115 -0.70 -16.04 11.95
N GLY A 116 -2.01 -15.77 11.89
CA GLY A 116 -2.71 -14.93 12.87
C GLY A 116 -2.87 -13.48 12.45
N TYR A 117 -2.45 -13.10 11.25
CA TYR A 117 -2.78 -11.80 10.68
C TYR A 117 -4.29 -11.69 10.46
N ARG A 118 -4.80 -10.48 10.51
CA ARG A 118 -6.22 -10.21 10.32
C ARG A 118 -6.38 -9.15 9.25
N GLU A 119 -7.41 -9.30 8.43
CA GLU A 119 -7.81 -8.29 7.48
C GLU A 119 -8.26 -7.02 8.22
N ALA A 120 -7.60 -5.91 7.96
CA ALA A 120 -7.93 -4.62 8.55
C ALA A 120 -8.84 -3.78 7.63
N ALA A 121 -8.59 -3.85 6.32
CA ALA A 121 -9.37 -3.18 5.29
C ALA A 121 -9.25 -3.94 3.97
N THR A 122 -10.21 -3.75 3.09
CA THR A 122 -10.16 -4.24 1.71
C THR A 122 -10.19 -3.05 0.77
N GLU A 123 -9.22 -2.98 -0.12
CA GLU A 123 -9.17 -2.00 -1.20
C GLU A 123 -9.57 -2.65 -2.52
N MET A 124 -10.24 -1.90 -3.36
CA MET A 124 -10.62 -2.34 -4.69
C MET A 124 -10.01 -1.41 -5.74
N ALA A 125 -9.16 -1.96 -6.59
CA ALA A 125 -8.69 -1.23 -7.77
C ALA A 125 -9.79 -1.23 -8.84
N MET A 126 -10.20 -0.06 -9.27
CA MET A 126 -11.19 0.13 -10.32
C MET A 126 -10.54 0.82 -11.52
N TYR A 127 -10.82 0.30 -12.70
CA TYR A 127 -10.33 0.85 -13.95
C TYR A 127 -11.48 1.25 -14.84
N LEU A 128 -11.34 2.38 -15.51
CA LEU A 128 -12.30 2.88 -16.45
C LEU A 128 -11.60 3.10 -17.80
N ASP A 129 -12.09 2.46 -18.85
CA ASP A 129 -11.66 2.77 -20.21
C ASP A 129 -12.23 4.14 -20.64
N LEU A 130 -11.39 5.14 -20.59
CA LEU A 130 -11.77 6.52 -20.94
C LEU A 130 -12.11 6.68 -22.42
N ALA A 131 -11.62 5.80 -23.30
CA ALA A 131 -11.95 5.85 -24.71
C ALA A 131 -13.40 5.40 -24.99
N ALA A 132 -13.91 4.50 -24.14
CA ALA A 132 -15.27 3.99 -24.22
C ALA A 132 -16.24 4.67 -23.24
N PHE A 133 -15.74 5.52 -22.37
CA PHE A 133 -16.55 6.15 -21.32
C PHE A 133 -17.39 7.30 -21.89
N ALA A 134 -18.68 7.23 -21.62
CA ALA A 134 -19.61 8.33 -21.82
C ALA A 134 -20.20 8.78 -20.49
N TYR A 135 -20.31 10.07 -20.28
CA TYR A 135 -20.95 10.59 -19.08
C TYR A 135 -22.43 10.18 -19.03
N PRO A 136 -22.91 9.59 -17.93
CA PRO A 136 -24.33 9.36 -17.76
C PRO A 136 -25.11 10.68 -17.81
N ALA A 137 -26.25 10.72 -18.50
CA ALA A 137 -27.08 11.91 -18.64
C ALA A 137 -27.44 12.56 -17.28
N ALA A 138 -27.66 11.75 -16.26
CA ALA A 138 -27.92 12.26 -14.88
C ALA A 138 -26.74 13.06 -14.30
N MET A 139 -25.50 12.77 -14.70
CA MET A 139 -24.34 13.55 -14.28
C MET A 139 -24.25 14.88 -15.01
N GLU A 140 -24.60 14.91 -16.30
CA GLU A 140 -24.66 16.14 -17.08
C GLU A 140 -25.74 17.08 -16.53
N GLU A 141 -26.94 16.57 -16.22
CA GLU A 141 -28.00 17.32 -15.58
C GLU A 141 -27.58 17.90 -14.23
N ARG A 142 -26.88 17.07 -13.42
CA ARG A 142 -26.36 17.52 -12.12
C ARG A 142 -25.29 18.59 -12.29
N ALA A 143 -24.39 18.45 -13.22
CA ALA A 143 -23.36 19.45 -13.51
C ALA A 143 -23.98 20.78 -13.95
N ALA A 144 -24.98 20.75 -14.84
CA ALA A 144 -25.72 21.93 -15.27
C ALA A 144 -26.43 22.63 -14.08
N LYS A 145 -27.05 21.85 -13.20
CA LYS A 145 -27.70 22.36 -11.99
C LYS A 145 -26.71 23.02 -11.02
N MET A 146 -25.54 22.42 -10.85
CA MET A 146 -24.48 22.98 -10.00
C MET A 146 -23.91 24.26 -10.62
N ALA A 147 -23.67 24.27 -11.92
CA ALA A 147 -23.23 25.48 -12.63
C ALA A 147 -24.23 26.65 -12.50
N ALA A 148 -25.55 26.37 -12.58
CA ALA A 148 -26.59 27.37 -12.36
C ALA A 148 -26.61 27.93 -10.93
N GLN A 149 -26.06 27.22 -9.95
CA GLN A 149 -25.87 27.65 -8.56
C GLN A 149 -24.54 28.38 -8.32
N GLY A 150 -23.73 28.60 -9.35
CA GLY A 150 -22.46 29.29 -9.26
C GLY A 150 -21.25 28.39 -8.94
N TYR A 151 -21.44 27.07 -8.91
CA TYR A 151 -20.30 26.15 -8.75
C TYR A 151 -19.58 25.96 -10.08
N THR A 152 -18.26 26.00 -10.04
CA THR A 152 -17.40 25.74 -11.21
C THR A 152 -16.38 24.64 -10.88
N VAL A 153 -16.01 23.86 -11.89
CA VAL A 153 -14.88 22.93 -11.81
C VAL A 153 -13.79 23.50 -12.68
N ASP A 154 -12.64 23.79 -12.11
CA ASP A 154 -11.48 24.33 -12.81
C ASP A 154 -10.21 23.57 -12.39
N TRP A 155 -9.13 23.74 -13.15
CA TRP A 155 -7.82 23.25 -12.78
C TRP A 155 -7.31 23.97 -11.54
N TYR A 156 -6.61 23.22 -10.65
CA TYR A 156 -5.94 23.84 -9.52
C TYR A 156 -4.91 24.88 -9.98
N LYS A 157 -4.96 26.05 -9.38
CA LYS A 157 -4.03 27.17 -9.60
C LYS A 157 -3.60 27.67 -8.22
N GLU A 158 -2.31 27.53 -7.92
CA GLU A 158 -1.76 27.83 -6.59
C GLU A 158 -1.97 29.28 -6.15
N ASP A 159 -1.90 30.21 -7.08
CA ASP A 159 -2.09 31.65 -6.84
C ASP A 159 -3.55 32.05 -6.59
N VAL A 160 -4.50 31.24 -7.06
CA VAL A 160 -5.94 31.49 -6.97
C VAL A 160 -6.59 30.66 -5.86
N HIS A 161 -6.24 29.38 -5.75
CA HIS A 161 -6.87 28.41 -4.88
C HIS A 161 -6.07 28.22 -3.58
N ARG A 162 -5.93 29.29 -2.81
CA ARG A 162 -5.21 29.25 -1.52
C ARG A 162 -5.95 28.40 -0.48
N GLY A 163 -5.21 27.72 0.37
CA GLY A 163 -5.77 26.90 1.46
C GLY A 163 -6.34 25.55 1.06
N VAL A 164 -6.15 25.11 -0.20
CA VAL A 164 -6.58 23.77 -0.64
C VAL A 164 -5.82 22.68 0.09
N ASP A 165 -4.54 22.87 0.34
CA ASP A 165 -3.69 21.98 1.13
C ASP A 165 -4.19 21.81 2.57
N GLU A 166 -4.58 22.90 3.23
CA GLU A 166 -5.18 22.87 4.57
C GLU A 166 -6.54 22.17 4.56
N MET A 167 -7.35 22.44 3.53
CA MET A 167 -8.67 21.80 3.36
C MET A 167 -8.50 20.28 3.14
N VAL A 168 -7.58 19.86 2.27
CA VAL A 168 -7.34 18.43 2.03
C VAL A 168 -6.83 17.76 3.29
N ALA A 169 -5.90 18.36 4.02
CA ALA A 169 -5.42 17.84 5.29
C ALA A 169 -6.54 17.70 6.35
N SER A 170 -7.60 18.53 6.27
CA SER A 170 -8.74 18.43 7.19
C SER A 170 -9.70 17.28 6.87
N LEU A 171 -9.63 16.69 5.67
CA LEU A 171 -10.47 15.55 5.27
C LEU A 171 -9.94 14.21 5.78
N ASP A 172 -8.69 14.17 6.21
CA ASP A 172 -8.02 12.95 6.70
C ASP A 172 -8.17 12.74 8.23
N ASN A 173 -8.97 13.55 8.90
CA ASN A 173 -9.19 13.49 10.36
C ASN A 173 -10.56 12.93 10.73
#